data_f1f62db9475129e20300d547b8d69a7c
#
_entry.id   f1f62db9475129e20300d547b8d69a7c
#
_cell.length_a   1.000
_cell.length_b   1.000
_cell.length_c   1.000
_cell.angle_alpha   90.00
_cell.angle_beta   90.00
_cell.angle_gamma   90.00
#
_symmetry.space_group_name_H-M   'P 1'
#
loop_
_entity.id
_entity.type
_entity.pdbx_description
1 polymer ?
#
loop_
_entity_poly.entity_id
_entity_poly.type
_entity_poly.pdbx_seq_one_letter_code
_entity_poly.pdbx_strand_id
1 'polypeptide(L)'
;MHRIKSKAIKNFLFIFFLIFGHPVYANCNFNTSEYITELQNPKNITKIDITIPDSKKWNKNLLKITLDRSSNINPKYRDKFNSNLKVFYKFGSCSYNARVRISGDWKDHIEFNNGSFKASLDVKLFEGNILNAVRFKLLIPKTRNSINEVIGSLIMREFQIISPETFMTNVSVNNSSSTYIFQENSAKEMLERNLKREGPIFEGNEDLLWSYKDFEIMQLEDISLSRLVNDSWAKKGLTSTLISLNSFIELQKIYLQYQNHEKRSSNQFLDK
;
A
#
# COMPACT_ATOMS: atom_id res chain seq x y z
N MET A 1 -20.75 42.40 63.37
CA MET A 1 -19.42 41.76 63.61
C MET A 1 -19.48 40.37 62.90
N HIS A 2 -19.25 40.30 61.56
CA HIS A 2 -19.24 39.06 60.82
C HIS A 2 -17.86 38.82 60.22
N ARG A 3 -17.21 37.79 60.74
CA ARG A 3 -15.91 37.31 60.25
C ARG A 3 -16.09 36.63 58.91
N ILE A 4 -15.52 37.19 57.87
CA ILE A 4 -15.38 36.55 56.54
C ILE A 4 -14.19 35.61 56.64
N LYS A 5 -14.45 34.31 56.56
CA LYS A 5 -13.40 33.29 56.40
C LYS A 5 -12.93 33.28 54.94
N SER A 6 -11.68 33.67 54.72
CA SER A 6 -11.01 33.52 53.44
C SER A 6 -10.80 32.03 53.15
N LYS A 7 -11.46 31.52 52.12
CA LYS A 7 -11.14 30.21 51.54
C LYS A 7 -9.92 30.37 50.66
N ALA A 8 -8.85 29.70 51.03
CA ALA A 8 -7.68 29.56 50.20
C ALA A 8 -8.07 28.82 48.88
N ILE A 9 -7.95 29.52 47.78
CA ILE A 9 -8.06 28.92 46.46
C ILE A 9 -6.76 28.16 46.24
N LYS A 10 -6.82 26.84 46.34
CA LYS A 10 -5.74 25.96 45.89
C LYS A 10 -5.69 26.07 44.38
N ASN A 11 -4.65 26.73 43.89
CA ASN A 11 -4.29 26.69 42.49
C ASN A 11 -3.97 25.23 42.11
N PHE A 12 -4.93 24.57 41.52
CA PHE A 12 -4.73 23.29 40.84
C PHE A 12 -4.06 23.60 39.51
N LEU A 13 -2.73 23.56 39.51
CA LEU A 13 -1.93 23.61 38.32
C LEU A 13 -2.24 22.32 37.55
N PHE A 14 -3.18 22.41 36.59
CA PHE A 14 -3.43 21.38 35.61
C PHE A 14 -2.23 21.40 34.69
N ILE A 15 -1.21 20.60 34.99
CA ILE A 15 -0.14 20.26 34.07
C ILE A 15 -0.82 19.43 32.98
N PHE A 16 -1.23 20.11 31.93
CA PHE A 16 -1.60 19.48 30.67
C PHE A 16 -0.32 18.88 30.12
N PHE A 17 -0.04 17.62 30.49
CA PHE A 17 0.90 16.80 29.76
C PHE A 17 0.32 16.67 28.35
N LEU A 18 0.70 17.61 27.48
CA LEU A 18 0.68 17.39 26.05
C LEU A 18 1.56 16.15 25.83
N ILE A 19 0.91 15.00 25.84
CA ILE A 19 1.44 13.80 25.25
C ILE A 19 1.47 14.13 23.76
N PHE A 20 2.51 14.88 23.35
CA PHE A 20 2.97 14.81 21.99
C PHE A 20 3.32 13.34 21.83
N GLY A 21 2.39 12.59 21.23
CA GLY A 21 2.72 11.28 20.71
C GLY A 21 3.93 11.50 19.82
N HIS A 22 5.11 11.22 20.38
CA HIS A 22 6.30 11.19 19.56
C HIS A 22 5.93 10.26 18.41
N PRO A 23 6.02 10.72 17.16
CA PRO A 23 5.88 9.80 16.05
C PRO A 23 6.87 8.69 16.38
N VAL A 24 6.36 7.47 16.52
CA VAL A 24 7.20 6.30 16.76
C VAL A 24 7.97 6.14 15.46
N TYR A 25 9.09 6.83 15.41
CA TYR A 25 10.02 6.69 14.29
C TYR A 25 10.53 5.26 14.34
N ALA A 26 10.64 4.66 13.16
CA ALA A 26 11.46 3.51 12.97
C ALA A 26 12.77 3.66 13.74
N ASN A 27 13.27 2.60 14.32
CA ASN A 27 14.55 2.63 15.00
C ASN A 27 15.66 2.81 13.96
N CYS A 28 16.07 4.06 13.74
CA CYS A 28 17.09 4.41 12.76
C CYS A 28 18.43 4.63 13.50
N ASN A 29 19.53 4.23 12.85
CA ASN A 29 20.89 4.40 13.38
C ASN A 29 21.53 5.75 12.97
N PHE A 30 20.73 6.72 12.57
CA PHE A 30 21.14 8.08 12.21
C PHE A 30 20.09 9.09 12.69
N ASN A 31 20.43 10.39 12.68
CA ASN A 31 19.50 11.44 13.02
C ASN A 31 18.50 11.70 11.88
N THR A 32 17.26 11.26 12.05
CA THR A 32 16.23 11.35 11.00
C THR A 32 15.89 12.79 10.61
N SER A 33 16.04 13.76 11.53
CA SER A 33 15.75 15.16 11.23
C SER A 33 16.72 15.78 10.22
N GLU A 34 17.97 15.30 10.19
CA GLU A 34 18.99 15.74 9.24
C GLU A 34 18.76 15.20 7.83
N TYR A 35 18.09 14.04 7.73
CA TYR A 35 17.89 13.33 6.46
C TYR A 35 16.43 13.28 6.02
N ILE A 36 15.57 14.19 6.52
CA ILE A 36 14.13 14.12 6.28
C ILE A 36 13.78 14.16 4.78
N THR A 37 14.47 14.98 4.02
CA THR A 37 14.30 15.10 2.55
C THR A 37 14.87 13.88 1.84
N GLU A 38 16.04 13.40 2.30
CA GLU A 38 16.73 12.27 1.71
C GLU A 38 15.97 10.94 1.94
N LEU A 39 15.23 10.84 3.05
CA LEU A 39 14.35 9.71 3.34
C LEU A 39 13.17 9.60 2.36
N GLN A 40 12.80 10.70 1.71
CA GLN A 40 11.73 10.73 0.70
C GLN A 40 12.23 10.47 -0.72
N ASN A 41 13.54 10.25 -0.91
CA ASN A 41 14.11 9.96 -2.22
C ASN A 41 14.32 8.44 -2.39
N PRO A 42 13.58 7.77 -3.30
CA PRO A 42 13.71 6.33 -3.52
C PRO A 42 15.12 5.90 -3.96
N LYS A 43 15.90 6.79 -4.59
CA LYS A 43 17.29 6.52 -5.00
C LYS A 43 18.25 6.32 -3.83
N ASN A 44 17.84 6.69 -2.63
CA ASN A 44 18.64 6.49 -1.42
C ASN A 44 18.42 5.13 -0.75
N ILE A 45 17.34 4.41 -1.11
CA ILE A 45 17.12 3.04 -0.66
C ILE A 45 18.01 2.10 -1.47
N THR A 46 18.92 1.43 -0.78
CA THR A 46 19.86 0.48 -1.39
C THR A 46 19.40 -0.95 -1.29
N LYS A 47 18.69 -1.29 -0.20
CA LYS A 47 18.21 -2.64 0.08
C LYS A 47 17.10 -2.63 1.13
N ILE A 48 16.22 -3.63 1.06
CA ILE A 48 15.22 -3.92 2.10
C ILE A 48 15.42 -5.37 2.54
N ASP A 49 15.63 -5.60 3.84
CA ASP A 49 15.68 -6.93 4.44
C ASP A 49 14.42 -7.21 5.24
N ILE A 50 13.81 -8.36 5.03
CA ILE A 50 12.61 -8.82 5.73
C ILE A 50 12.93 -10.13 6.41
N THR A 51 12.82 -10.15 7.74
CA THR A 51 12.93 -11.36 8.54
C THR A 51 11.55 -11.76 9.03
N ILE A 52 11.09 -12.94 8.63
CA ILE A 52 9.87 -13.58 9.11
C ILE A 52 10.29 -14.64 10.13
N PRO A 53 10.09 -14.40 11.45
CA PRO A 53 10.58 -15.31 12.49
C PRO A 53 10.02 -16.73 12.36
N ASP A 54 8.73 -16.84 12.02
CA ASP A 54 8.08 -18.14 11.77
C ASP A 54 8.34 -18.63 10.33
N SER A 55 9.61 -18.77 9.98
CA SER A 55 10.04 -19.17 8.63
C SER A 55 9.53 -20.54 8.21
N LYS A 56 9.39 -21.49 9.15
CA LYS A 56 8.84 -22.82 8.86
C LYS A 56 7.37 -22.75 8.42
N LYS A 57 6.56 -21.95 9.12
CA LYS A 57 5.14 -21.76 8.77
C LYS A 57 5.01 -21.00 7.47
N TRP A 58 5.84 -19.97 7.26
CA TRP A 58 5.94 -19.22 6.02
C TRP A 58 6.21 -20.14 4.83
N ASN A 59 7.29 -20.92 4.87
CA ASN A 59 7.67 -21.83 3.80
C ASN A 59 6.61 -22.94 3.55
N LYS A 60 6.02 -23.46 4.63
CA LYS A 60 4.91 -24.42 4.52
C LYS A 60 3.69 -23.81 3.82
N ASN A 61 3.40 -22.53 4.07
CA ASN A 61 2.32 -21.82 3.40
C ASN A 61 2.61 -21.65 1.90
N LEU A 62 3.82 -21.24 1.53
CA LEU A 62 4.24 -21.13 0.12
C LEU A 62 4.15 -22.47 -0.60
N LEU A 63 4.63 -23.55 0.04
CA LEU A 63 4.55 -24.89 -0.52
C LEU A 63 3.10 -25.33 -0.75
N LYS A 64 2.19 -25.06 0.19
CA LYS A 64 0.76 -25.37 0.03
C LYS A 64 0.15 -24.67 -1.17
N ILE A 65 0.49 -23.40 -1.40
CA ILE A 65 0.01 -22.64 -2.55
C ILE A 65 0.54 -23.25 -3.85
N THR A 66 1.81 -23.59 -3.88
CA THR A 66 2.44 -24.19 -5.06
C THR A 66 1.84 -25.54 -5.42
N LEU A 67 1.49 -26.36 -4.41
CA LEU A 67 0.89 -27.69 -4.59
C LEU A 67 -0.62 -27.66 -4.80
N ASP A 68 -1.30 -26.57 -4.49
CA ASP A 68 -2.73 -26.42 -4.77
C ASP A 68 -2.98 -26.56 -6.29
N ARG A 69 -4.08 -27.16 -6.71
CA ARG A 69 -4.37 -27.36 -8.14
C ARG A 69 -4.98 -26.15 -8.83
N SER A 70 -5.48 -25.16 -8.06
CA SER A 70 -6.05 -23.94 -8.62
C SER A 70 -4.97 -23.09 -9.30
N SER A 71 -5.32 -22.35 -10.34
CA SER A 71 -4.45 -21.35 -10.96
C SER A 71 -4.24 -20.12 -10.06
N ASN A 72 -5.23 -19.83 -9.20
CA ASN A 72 -5.25 -18.69 -8.30
C ASN A 72 -4.72 -19.03 -6.92
N ILE A 73 -4.23 -18.01 -6.22
CA ILE A 73 -3.86 -18.10 -4.80
C ILE A 73 -5.14 -18.05 -3.97
N ASN A 74 -5.55 -19.19 -3.43
CA ASN A 74 -6.76 -19.28 -2.61
C ASN A 74 -6.64 -18.34 -1.39
N PRO A 75 -7.68 -17.55 -1.05
CA PRO A 75 -7.68 -16.64 0.10
C PRO A 75 -7.28 -17.27 1.43
N LYS A 76 -7.55 -18.57 1.65
CA LYS A 76 -7.14 -19.32 2.85
C LYS A 76 -5.63 -19.38 3.08
N TYR A 77 -4.82 -19.11 2.05
CA TYR A 77 -3.36 -19.12 2.12
C TYR A 77 -2.76 -17.71 2.27
N ARG A 78 -3.59 -16.67 2.37
CA ARG A 78 -3.15 -15.28 2.55
C ARG A 78 -2.99 -14.92 4.03
N ASP A 79 -2.43 -15.86 4.80
CA ASP A 79 -2.08 -15.64 6.20
C ASP A 79 -1.13 -14.45 6.34
N LYS A 80 -1.31 -13.70 7.44
CA LYS A 80 -0.45 -12.57 7.79
C LYS A 80 0.61 -13.04 8.77
N PHE A 81 1.86 -12.72 8.49
CA PHE A 81 3.01 -13.07 9.31
C PHE A 81 3.64 -11.81 9.89
N ASN A 82 3.90 -11.79 11.19
CA ASN A 82 4.71 -10.75 11.80
C ASN A 82 6.13 -10.86 11.26
N SER A 83 6.76 -9.71 11.05
CA SER A 83 8.09 -9.62 10.46
C SER A 83 8.83 -8.41 10.98
N ASN A 84 10.15 -8.48 10.96
CA ASN A 84 11.05 -7.36 11.16
C ASN A 84 11.57 -6.94 9.79
N LEU A 85 11.45 -5.66 9.49
CA LEU A 85 11.86 -5.09 8.22
C LEU A 85 12.98 -4.08 8.49
N LYS A 86 14.08 -4.17 7.74
CA LYS A 86 15.19 -3.23 7.81
C LYS A 86 15.42 -2.62 6.44
N VAL A 87 15.36 -1.31 6.37
CA VAL A 87 15.63 -0.53 5.16
C VAL A 87 17.03 0.04 5.27
N PHE A 88 17.83 -0.19 4.26
CA PHE A 88 19.18 0.36 4.15
C PHE A 88 19.14 1.55 3.18
N TYR A 89 19.57 2.67 3.67
CA TYR A 89 19.77 3.90 2.91
C TYR A 89 21.28 4.11 2.68
N LYS A 90 21.64 4.98 1.77
CA LYS A 90 23.04 5.36 1.52
C LYS A 90 23.75 5.93 2.76
N PHE A 91 23.00 6.48 3.71
CA PHE A 91 23.49 7.16 4.91
C PHE A 91 23.18 6.42 6.21
N GLY A 92 22.58 5.24 6.16
CA GLY A 92 22.29 4.44 7.34
C GLY A 92 21.14 3.46 7.15
N SER A 93 20.52 3.02 8.23
CA SER A 93 19.40 2.08 8.17
C SER A 93 18.33 2.35 9.20
N CYS A 94 17.09 2.00 8.89
CA CYS A 94 15.96 2.03 9.79
C CYS A 94 15.33 0.65 9.92
N SER A 95 14.91 0.31 11.13
CA SER A 95 14.20 -0.94 11.43
C SER A 95 12.76 -0.66 11.79
N TYR A 96 11.87 -1.52 11.29
CA TYR A 96 10.42 -1.41 11.45
C TYR A 96 9.84 -2.75 11.88
N ASN A 97 8.83 -2.73 12.71
CA ASN A 97 7.94 -3.87 12.87
C ASN A 97 6.89 -3.85 11.77
N ALA A 98 6.66 -4.98 11.16
CA ALA A 98 5.77 -5.08 10.03
C ALA A 98 4.94 -6.36 10.05
N ARG A 99 3.95 -6.41 9.20
CA ARG A 99 3.21 -7.61 8.87
C ARG A 99 3.26 -7.84 7.39
N VAL A 100 3.60 -9.05 6.99
CA VAL A 100 3.68 -9.45 5.59
C VAL A 100 2.67 -10.54 5.29
N ARG A 101 2.17 -10.54 4.06
CA ARG A 101 1.41 -11.64 3.47
C ARG A 101 1.77 -11.74 1.99
N ILE A 102 1.39 -12.85 1.37
CA ILE A 102 1.54 -13.02 -0.07
C ILE A 102 0.62 -12.02 -0.78
N SER A 103 1.16 -11.35 -1.80
CA SER A 103 0.44 -10.44 -2.69
C SER A 103 0.20 -11.14 -4.04
N GLY A 104 -0.82 -10.68 -4.75
CA GLY A 104 -1.23 -11.19 -6.05
C GLY A 104 -2.34 -12.23 -5.98
N ASP A 105 -3.01 -12.42 -7.10
CA ASP A 105 -4.15 -13.33 -7.21
C ASP A 105 -3.75 -14.64 -7.91
N TRP A 106 -2.69 -14.61 -8.71
CA TRP A 106 -2.17 -15.75 -9.44
C TRP A 106 -0.91 -16.35 -8.82
N LYS A 107 -0.64 -17.61 -9.16
CA LYS A 107 0.55 -18.34 -8.68
C LYS A 107 1.86 -17.86 -9.29
N ASP A 108 1.84 -17.10 -10.37
CA ASP A 108 3.03 -16.44 -10.94
C ASP A 108 3.69 -15.46 -9.95
N HIS A 109 2.95 -15.04 -8.92
CA HIS A 109 3.47 -14.30 -7.77
C HIS A 109 4.32 -15.14 -6.80
N ILE A 110 4.55 -16.42 -7.10
CA ILE A 110 5.42 -17.31 -6.32
C ILE A 110 6.33 -18.06 -7.28
N GLU A 111 7.62 -17.95 -7.04
CA GLU A 111 8.66 -18.68 -7.77
C GLU A 111 9.45 -19.57 -6.81
N PHE A 112 9.82 -20.74 -7.26
CA PHE A 112 10.74 -21.62 -6.55
C PHE A 112 11.99 -21.83 -7.39
N ASN A 113 13.11 -21.26 -6.95
CA ASN A 113 14.38 -21.35 -7.65
C ASN A 113 15.51 -21.64 -6.67
N ASN A 114 16.43 -22.51 -7.04
CA ASN A 114 17.64 -22.84 -6.27
C ASN A 114 17.36 -23.18 -4.79
N GLY A 115 16.29 -23.97 -4.53
CA GLY A 115 15.95 -24.41 -3.18
C GLY A 115 15.26 -23.36 -2.31
N SER A 116 14.96 -22.18 -2.82
CA SER A 116 14.29 -21.10 -2.09
C SER A 116 13.03 -20.60 -2.80
N PHE A 117 12.07 -20.14 -2.00
CA PHE A 117 10.89 -19.47 -2.50
C PHE A 117 11.12 -17.97 -2.62
N LYS A 118 10.63 -17.41 -3.71
CA LYS A 118 10.45 -15.98 -3.92
C LYS A 118 8.97 -15.72 -4.09
N ALA A 119 8.41 -14.75 -3.38
CA ALA A 119 6.99 -14.41 -3.46
C ALA A 119 6.80 -12.90 -3.50
N SER A 120 5.80 -12.44 -4.25
CA SER A 120 5.32 -11.07 -4.12
C SER A 120 4.66 -10.87 -2.76
N LEU A 121 4.94 -9.73 -2.12
CA LEU A 121 4.55 -9.44 -0.75
C LEU A 121 3.65 -8.19 -0.66
N ASP A 122 2.66 -8.24 0.21
CA ASP A 122 1.92 -7.09 0.73
C ASP A 122 2.45 -6.82 2.14
N VAL A 123 3.06 -5.67 2.33
CA VAL A 123 3.73 -5.27 3.56
C VAL A 123 2.95 -4.15 4.21
N LYS A 124 2.68 -4.27 5.51
CA LYS A 124 2.11 -3.21 6.34
C LYS A 124 3.01 -2.95 7.52
N LEU A 125 3.49 -1.72 7.65
CA LEU A 125 4.24 -1.27 8.82
C LEU A 125 3.29 -1.05 10.00
N PHE A 126 3.76 -1.33 11.21
CA PHE A 126 3.01 -1.01 12.44
C PHE A 126 3.31 0.41 12.91
N GLU A 127 4.48 0.92 12.59
CA GLU A 127 4.97 2.25 12.94
C GLU A 127 5.81 2.84 11.81
N GLY A 128 5.86 4.15 11.73
CA GLY A 128 6.64 4.89 10.73
C GLY A 128 6.13 4.71 9.31
N ASN A 129 6.96 5.11 8.37
CA ASN A 129 6.69 4.99 6.93
C ASN A 129 7.97 4.84 6.13
N ILE A 130 7.85 4.38 4.90
CA ILE A 130 8.91 4.37 3.89
C ILE A 130 8.39 5.17 2.71
N LEU A 131 9.02 6.28 2.38
CA LEU A 131 8.56 7.19 1.31
C LEU A 131 7.09 7.62 1.51
N ASN A 132 6.70 7.93 2.75
CA ASN A 132 5.33 8.20 3.19
C ASN A 132 4.36 7.00 3.11
N ALA A 133 4.76 5.85 2.60
CA ALA A 133 3.93 4.66 2.55
C ALA A 133 3.98 3.88 3.88
N VAL A 134 2.82 3.66 4.49
CA VAL A 134 2.64 2.75 5.65
C VAL A 134 2.37 1.33 5.16
N ARG A 135 1.84 1.20 3.96
CA ARG A 135 1.59 -0.07 3.30
C ARG A 135 2.07 -0.02 1.86
N PHE A 136 2.73 -1.08 1.43
CA PHE A 136 3.28 -1.19 0.09
C PHE A 136 3.36 -2.65 -0.35
N LYS A 137 3.55 -2.86 -1.63
CA LYS A 137 3.79 -4.17 -2.24
C LYS A 137 5.26 -4.27 -2.66
N LEU A 138 5.80 -5.48 -2.54
CA LEU A 138 7.06 -5.88 -3.14
C LEU A 138 6.73 -6.94 -4.18
N LEU A 139 6.75 -6.56 -5.45
CA LEU A 139 6.28 -7.40 -6.54
C LEU A 139 7.45 -8.05 -7.27
N ILE A 140 7.29 -9.31 -7.65
CA ILE A 140 8.23 -9.97 -8.56
C ILE A 140 8.14 -9.27 -9.92
N PRO A 141 9.24 -8.75 -10.50
CA PRO A 141 9.18 -7.96 -11.73
C PRO A 141 8.48 -8.66 -12.90
N LYS A 142 8.66 -9.97 -13.03
CA LYS A 142 8.01 -10.79 -14.07
C LYS A 142 6.49 -10.65 -14.07
N THR A 143 5.86 -10.49 -12.90
CA THR A 143 4.40 -10.34 -12.78
C THR A 143 3.89 -8.98 -13.25
N ARG A 144 4.79 -8.06 -13.58
CA ARG A 144 4.50 -6.67 -14.02
C ARG A 144 5.23 -6.31 -15.32
N ASN A 145 5.46 -7.29 -16.18
CA ASN A 145 6.21 -7.09 -17.42
C ASN A 145 7.52 -6.32 -17.22
N SER A 146 8.29 -6.75 -16.19
CA SER A 146 9.57 -6.17 -15.80
C SER A 146 9.43 -4.74 -15.26
N ILE A 147 9.87 -3.73 -16.00
CA ILE A 147 9.91 -2.32 -15.56
C ILE A 147 8.67 -1.52 -15.98
N ASN A 148 7.71 -2.12 -16.67
CA ASN A 148 6.57 -1.38 -17.23
C ASN A 148 5.75 -0.65 -16.16
N GLU A 149 5.58 -1.25 -14.98
CA GLU A 149 4.90 -0.63 -13.85
C GLU A 149 5.64 0.63 -13.35
N VAL A 150 6.99 0.58 -13.33
CA VAL A 150 7.82 1.72 -12.94
C VAL A 150 7.70 2.84 -13.97
N ILE A 151 7.81 2.49 -15.26
CA ILE A 151 7.69 3.46 -16.36
C ILE A 151 6.30 4.10 -16.37
N GLY A 152 5.24 3.29 -16.22
CA GLY A 152 3.87 3.79 -16.15
C GLY A 152 3.67 4.80 -15.03
N SER A 153 4.15 4.49 -13.83
CA SER A 153 4.07 5.39 -12.67
C SER A 153 4.86 6.69 -12.90
N LEU A 154 6.02 6.62 -13.56
CA LEU A 154 6.82 7.80 -13.91
C LEU A 154 6.07 8.69 -14.90
N ILE A 155 5.53 8.10 -15.97
CA ILE A 155 4.74 8.84 -16.97
C ILE A 155 3.55 9.53 -16.33
N MET A 156 2.79 8.83 -15.47
CA MET A 156 1.65 9.42 -14.77
C MET A 156 2.06 10.63 -13.93
N ARG A 157 3.18 10.55 -13.21
CA ARG A 157 3.71 11.68 -12.42
C ARG A 157 4.12 12.88 -13.28
N GLU A 158 4.74 12.65 -14.43
CA GLU A 158 5.08 13.72 -15.38
C GLU A 158 3.84 14.46 -15.88
N PHE A 159 2.73 13.75 -16.04
CA PHE A 159 1.42 14.35 -16.37
C PHE A 159 0.66 14.87 -15.14
N GLN A 160 1.28 14.92 -13.96
CA GLN A 160 0.66 15.35 -12.69
C GLN A 160 -0.58 14.52 -12.30
N ILE A 161 -0.65 13.28 -12.77
CA ILE A 161 -1.68 12.32 -12.37
C ILE A 161 -1.19 11.61 -11.10
N ILE A 162 -2.08 11.48 -10.12
CA ILE A 162 -1.78 10.75 -8.87
C ILE A 162 -1.43 9.31 -9.22
N SER A 163 -0.22 8.91 -8.83
CA SER A 163 0.24 7.54 -9.01
C SER A 163 1.03 7.06 -7.79
N PRO A 164 1.06 5.75 -7.52
CA PRO A 164 1.84 5.20 -6.44
C PRO A 164 3.35 5.43 -6.66
N GLU A 165 4.10 5.62 -5.59
CA GLU A 165 5.56 5.57 -5.65
C GLU A 165 5.98 4.16 -6.05
N THR A 166 6.72 4.05 -7.15
CA THR A 166 7.08 2.76 -7.75
C THR A 166 8.51 2.80 -8.25
N PHE A 167 9.34 1.84 -7.81
CA PHE A 167 10.74 1.75 -8.21
C PHE A 167 11.29 0.33 -8.00
N MET A 168 12.43 0.04 -8.64
CA MET A 168 13.15 -1.22 -8.45
C MET A 168 14.04 -1.14 -7.23
N THR A 169 14.06 -2.20 -6.42
CA THR A 169 14.94 -2.30 -5.25
C THR A 169 15.36 -3.74 -4.97
N ASN A 170 16.48 -3.91 -4.30
CA ASN A 170 16.93 -5.22 -3.83
C ASN A 170 16.24 -5.57 -2.52
N VAL A 171 15.67 -6.76 -2.44
CA VAL A 171 14.98 -7.24 -1.23
C VAL A 171 15.52 -8.61 -0.86
N SER A 172 15.76 -8.82 0.43
CA SER A 172 16.08 -10.12 0.99
C SER A 172 14.94 -10.55 1.92
N VAL A 173 14.40 -11.73 1.71
CA VAL A 173 13.38 -12.33 2.57
C VAL A 173 13.94 -13.61 3.18
N ASN A 174 14.14 -13.64 4.50
CA ASN A 174 14.79 -14.75 5.19
C ASN A 174 16.08 -15.22 4.49
N ASN A 175 16.96 -14.28 4.16
CA ASN A 175 18.25 -14.47 3.46
C ASN A 175 18.15 -14.85 1.96
N SER A 176 16.97 -14.95 1.38
CA SER A 176 16.80 -15.11 -0.07
C SER A 176 16.71 -13.74 -0.74
N SER A 177 17.77 -13.33 -1.43
CA SER A 177 17.86 -11.99 -2.05
C SER A 177 17.44 -12.01 -3.51
N SER A 178 16.70 -10.98 -3.93
CA SER A 178 16.28 -10.78 -5.32
C SER A 178 15.90 -9.31 -5.55
N THR A 179 15.79 -8.93 -6.82
CA THR A 179 15.22 -7.63 -7.21
C THR A 179 13.70 -7.70 -7.18
N TYR A 180 13.08 -6.66 -6.65
CA TYR A 180 11.62 -6.47 -6.59
C TYR A 180 11.24 -5.08 -7.08
N ILE A 181 9.98 -4.93 -7.46
CA ILE A 181 9.34 -3.64 -7.63
C ILE A 181 8.72 -3.28 -6.27
N PHE A 182 9.17 -2.18 -5.68
CA PHE A 182 8.43 -1.51 -4.60
C PHE A 182 7.27 -0.75 -5.23
N GLN A 183 6.08 -0.90 -4.70
CA GLN A 183 4.90 -0.14 -5.11
C GLN A 183 4.10 0.29 -3.87
N GLU A 184 3.96 1.60 -3.70
CA GLU A 184 3.10 2.17 -2.67
C GLU A 184 1.66 1.64 -2.83
N ASN A 185 0.98 1.40 -1.74
CA ASN A 185 -0.42 1.01 -1.80
C ASN A 185 -1.30 2.23 -2.08
N SER A 186 -2.34 2.04 -2.91
CA SER A 186 -3.33 3.09 -3.17
C SER A 186 -4.19 3.31 -1.91
N ALA A 187 -3.74 4.21 -1.05
CA ALA A 187 -4.32 4.51 0.24
C ALA A 187 -4.29 6.01 0.52
N LYS A 188 -4.79 6.43 1.68
CA LYS A 188 -4.83 7.84 2.06
C LYS A 188 -3.45 8.52 2.01
N GLU A 189 -2.39 7.81 2.38
CA GLU A 189 -1.02 8.32 2.41
C GLU A 189 -0.57 8.76 1.00
N MET A 190 -0.99 8.06 -0.05
CA MET A 190 -0.75 8.46 -1.44
C MET A 190 -1.47 9.77 -1.77
N LEU A 191 -2.69 9.97 -1.31
CA LEU A 191 -3.43 11.22 -1.49
C LEU A 191 -2.78 12.37 -0.72
N GLU A 192 -2.45 12.14 0.55
CA GLU A 192 -1.80 13.14 1.43
C GLU A 192 -0.45 13.60 0.85
N ARG A 193 0.37 12.67 0.33
CA ARG A 193 1.64 12.98 -0.35
C ARG A 193 1.43 13.90 -1.58
N ASN A 194 0.30 13.75 -2.26
CA ASN A 194 -0.07 14.58 -3.40
C ASN A 194 -0.91 15.82 -2.99
N LEU A 195 -0.92 16.18 -1.70
CA LEU A 195 -1.66 17.32 -1.15
C LEU A 195 -3.18 17.25 -1.42
N LYS A 196 -3.72 16.06 -1.54
CA LYS A 196 -5.15 15.81 -1.71
C LYS A 196 -5.78 15.37 -0.40
N ARG A 197 -7.05 15.75 -0.22
CA ARG A 197 -7.85 15.26 0.92
C ARG A 197 -8.15 13.77 0.74
N GLU A 198 -8.28 13.08 1.86
CA GLU A 198 -8.76 11.70 1.84
C GLU A 198 -10.16 11.64 1.20
N GLY A 199 -10.30 10.77 0.23
CA GLY A 199 -11.51 10.56 -0.57
C GLY A 199 -11.60 9.11 -1.04
N PRO A 200 -12.63 8.74 -1.82
CA PRO A 200 -12.76 7.40 -2.36
C PRO A 200 -11.67 7.15 -3.41
N ILE A 201 -11.06 5.97 -3.35
CA ILE A 201 -10.10 5.50 -4.33
C ILE A 201 -10.70 4.27 -4.99
N PHE A 202 -10.78 4.28 -6.32
CA PHE A 202 -11.29 3.18 -7.10
C PHE A 202 -10.17 2.54 -7.90
N GLU A 203 -10.27 1.22 -8.07
CA GLU A 203 -9.43 0.44 -8.99
C GLU A 203 -10.30 -0.46 -9.84
N GLY A 204 -9.78 -0.97 -10.96
CA GLY A 204 -10.46 -1.98 -11.76
C GLY A 204 -10.75 -3.22 -10.92
N ASN A 205 -11.94 -3.78 -11.07
CA ASN A 205 -12.32 -5.03 -10.39
C ASN A 205 -12.12 -6.20 -11.35
N GLU A 206 -11.07 -6.96 -11.13
CA GLU A 206 -10.75 -8.14 -11.93
C GLU A 206 -11.43 -9.43 -11.42
N ASP A 207 -12.10 -9.40 -10.27
CA ASP A 207 -12.65 -10.61 -9.62
C ASP A 207 -13.62 -11.37 -10.54
N LEU A 208 -14.45 -10.65 -11.31
CA LEU A 208 -15.34 -11.27 -12.28
C LEU A 208 -14.59 -11.79 -13.50
N LEU A 209 -13.60 -11.07 -13.99
CA LEU A 209 -12.79 -11.46 -15.14
C LEU A 209 -12.17 -12.84 -14.94
N TRP A 210 -11.69 -13.12 -13.75
CA TRP A 210 -11.10 -14.41 -13.41
C TRP A 210 -12.12 -15.53 -13.30
N SER A 211 -13.30 -15.25 -12.78
CA SER A 211 -14.39 -16.22 -12.71
C SER A 211 -14.91 -16.63 -14.09
N TYR A 212 -14.92 -15.70 -15.05
CA TYR A 212 -15.37 -15.95 -16.41
C TYR A 212 -14.30 -16.57 -17.31
N LYS A 213 -13.04 -16.29 -17.08
CA LYS A 213 -11.93 -16.86 -17.85
C LYS A 213 -11.89 -18.39 -17.75
N ASP A 214 -12.28 -18.93 -16.60
CA ASP A 214 -12.38 -20.38 -16.39
C ASP A 214 -13.53 -21.01 -17.18
N PHE A 215 -14.48 -20.22 -17.71
CA PHE A 215 -15.64 -20.72 -18.44
C PHE A 215 -15.58 -20.44 -19.96
N GLU A 216 -14.48 -19.89 -20.46
CA GLU A 216 -14.32 -19.49 -21.89
C GLU A 216 -15.47 -18.62 -22.43
N ILE A 217 -16.32 -18.09 -21.55
CA ILE A 217 -17.42 -17.20 -21.93
C ILE A 217 -16.85 -15.78 -22.01
N MET A 218 -16.68 -15.30 -23.28
CA MET A 218 -15.90 -14.23 -23.42
C MET A 218 -16.31 -13.13 -24.13
N GLN A 219 -16.30 -12.06 -23.91
CA GLN A 219 -16.27 -10.64 -24.30
C GLN A 219 -16.81 -9.77 -23.17
N LEU A 220 -16.12 -9.79 -22.03
CA LEU A 220 -16.33 -8.86 -20.94
C LEU A 220 -15.40 -7.65 -21.04
N GLU A 221 -14.80 -7.43 -22.20
CA GLU A 221 -14.00 -6.24 -22.48
C GLU A 221 -14.79 -4.95 -22.26
N ASP A 222 -16.11 -5.03 -22.39
CA ASP A 222 -17.02 -3.90 -22.24
C ASP A 222 -17.52 -3.67 -20.79
N ILE A 223 -17.20 -4.56 -19.86
CA ILE A 223 -17.63 -4.43 -18.46
C ILE A 223 -16.46 -4.04 -17.59
N SER A 224 -16.15 -2.75 -17.53
CA SER A 224 -15.25 -2.22 -16.53
C SER A 224 -15.99 -2.05 -15.22
N LEU A 225 -15.78 -2.97 -14.31
CA LEU A 225 -16.26 -2.84 -12.94
C LEU A 225 -15.15 -2.25 -12.09
N SER A 226 -15.45 -1.13 -11.45
CA SER A 226 -14.57 -0.52 -10.46
C SER A 226 -14.95 -1.00 -9.07
N ARG A 227 -13.97 -1.18 -8.21
CA ARG A 227 -14.19 -1.41 -6.78
C ARG A 227 -13.54 -0.32 -5.94
N LEU A 228 -14.15 -0.03 -4.80
CA LEU A 228 -13.59 0.90 -3.82
C LEU A 228 -12.43 0.22 -3.07
N VAL A 229 -11.24 0.81 -3.15
CA VAL A 229 -10.01 0.26 -2.54
C VAL A 229 -9.94 0.57 -1.04
N ASN A 230 -10.36 1.78 -0.67
CA ASN A 230 -10.32 2.27 0.71
C ASN A 230 -11.70 2.30 1.36
N ASP A 231 -12.39 1.16 1.36
CA ASP A 231 -13.74 0.99 1.91
C ASP A 231 -13.87 1.43 3.39
N SER A 232 -12.79 1.35 4.15
CA SER A 232 -12.74 1.85 5.52
C SER A 232 -13.01 3.35 5.61
N TRP A 233 -12.64 4.14 4.60
CA TRP A 233 -12.97 5.56 4.54
C TRP A 233 -14.47 5.77 4.31
N ALA A 234 -15.08 5.06 3.39
CA ALA A 234 -16.53 5.13 3.15
C ALA A 234 -17.34 4.79 4.41
N LYS A 235 -16.85 3.89 5.25
CA LYS A 235 -17.48 3.48 6.52
C LYS A 235 -17.34 4.47 7.68
N LYS A 236 -16.63 5.60 7.50
CA LYS A 236 -16.44 6.62 8.56
C LYS A 236 -17.73 7.35 8.93
N GLY A 237 -18.75 7.37 8.06
CA GLY A 237 -20.04 7.98 8.31
C GLY A 237 -20.85 8.20 7.05
N LEU A 238 -22.06 8.72 7.21
CA LEU A 238 -23.02 8.91 6.11
C LEU A 238 -22.43 9.77 4.99
N THR A 239 -21.77 10.87 5.32
CA THR A 239 -21.18 11.79 4.33
C THR A 239 -20.16 11.09 3.45
N SER A 240 -19.23 10.33 4.05
CA SER A 240 -18.21 9.58 3.29
C SER A 240 -18.81 8.45 2.46
N THR A 241 -19.87 7.80 2.97
CA THR A 241 -20.64 6.81 2.19
C THR A 241 -21.29 7.44 0.96
N LEU A 242 -21.97 8.58 1.12
CA LEU A 242 -22.64 9.29 0.02
C LEU A 242 -21.63 9.82 -1.02
N ILE A 243 -20.51 10.36 -0.57
CA ILE A 243 -19.44 10.79 -1.48
C ILE A 243 -18.90 9.60 -2.27
N SER A 244 -18.65 8.46 -1.63
CA SER A 244 -18.18 7.25 -2.32
C SER A 244 -19.19 6.77 -3.37
N LEU A 245 -20.48 6.75 -3.04
CA LEU A 245 -21.53 6.34 -3.96
C LEU A 245 -21.65 7.30 -5.15
N ASN A 246 -21.69 8.61 -4.90
CA ASN A 246 -21.77 9.60 -5.96
C ASN A 246 -20.53 9.55 -6.88
N SER A 247 -19.33 9.42 -6.32
CA SER A 247 -18.11 9.29 -7.09
C SER A 247 -18.10 8.02 -7.95
N PHE A 248 -18.62 6.91 -7.43
CA PHE A 248 -18.80 5.68 -8.21
C PHE A 248 -19.76 5.88 -9.39
N ILE A 249 -20.91 6.52 -9.15
CA ILE A 249 -21.89 6.82 -10.20
C ILE A 249 -21.28 7.71 -11.29
N GLU A 250 -20.55 8.74 -10.91
CA GLU A 250 -19.87 9.61 -11.88
C GLU A 250 -18.80 8.87 -12.68
N LEU A 251 -18.00 8.00 -12.02
CA LEU A 251 -17.01 7.16 -12.70
C LEU A 251 -17.69 6.24 -13.74
N GLN A 252 -18.83 5.62 -13.40
CA GLN A 252 -19.58 4.77 -14.33
C GLN A 252 -20.12 5.57 -15.52
N LYS A 253 -20.66 6.77 -15.30
CA LYS A 253 -21.13 7.66 -16.39
C LYS A 253 -19.98 8.00 -17.36
N ILE A 254 -18.84 8.40 -16.81
CA ILE A 254 -17.66 8.73 -17.62
C ILE A 254 -17.19 7.52 -18.41
N TYR A 255 -17.23 6.35 -17.81
CA TYR A 255 -16.84 5.11 -18.49
C TYR A 255 -17.80 4.76 -19.64
N LEU A 256 -19.11 4.84 -19.42
CA LEU A 256 -20.12 4.61 -20.45
C LEU A 256 -19.99 5.60 -21.62
N GLN A 257 -19.76 6.88 -21.32
CA GLN A 257 -19.48 7.90 -22.34
C GLN A 257 -18.24 7.53 -23.17
N TYR A 258 -17.22 6.98 -22.52
CA TYR A 258 -16.04 6.49 -23.23
C TYR A 258 -16.35 5.33 -24.16
N GLN A 259 -17.08 4.37 -23.75
CA GLN A 259 -17.47 3.23 -24.56
C GLN A 259 -18.31 3.66 -25.78
N ASN A 260 -19.22 4.62 -25.58
CA ASN A 260 -20.08 5.14 -26.64
C ASN A 260 -19.36 6.10 -27.61
N HIS A 261 -18.02 6.22 -27.53
CA HIS A 261 -17.24 7.13 -28.36
C HIS A 261 -17.69 8.59 -28.33
N GLU A 262 -18.39 9.00 -27.29
CA GLU A 262 -18.77 10.38 -27.11
C GLU A 262 -17.55 11.28 -26.96
N LYS A 263 -17.56 12.45 -27.59
CA LYS A 263 -16.49 13.44 -27.45
C LYS A 263 -16.31 13.81 -25.98
N ARG A 264 -15.11 13.66 -25.46
CA ARG A 264 -14.81 13.96 -24.08
C ARG A 264 -13.93 15.17 -23.93
N SER A 265 -14.21 15.89 -22.88
CA SER A 265 -13.23 16.80 -22.31
C SER A 265 -12.19 15.97 -21.56
N SER A 266 -10.91 16.11 -21.90
CA SER A 266 -9.80 15.50 -21.16
C SER A 266 -9.82 15.86 -19.66
N ASN A 267 -10.48 16.96 -19.31
CA ASN A 267 -10.63 17.43 -17.93
C ASN A 267 -11.53 16.55 -17.05
N GLN A 268 -12.31 15.64 -17.64
CA GLN A 268 -13.19 14.74 -16.88
C GLN A 268 -12.46 13.56 -16.26
N PHE A 269 -11.26 13.21 -16.76
CA PHE A 269 -10.48 12.08 -16.28
C PHE A 269 -9.26 12.45 -15.46
N LEU A 270 -8.77 13.67 -15.63
CA LEU A 270 -7.57 14.13 -14.96
C LEU A 270 -7.97 14.91 -13.73
N ASP A 271 -7.62 14.39 -12.57
CA ASP A 271 -7.69 15.13 -11.34
C ASP A 271 -6.65 16.25 -11.40
N LYS A 272 -7.10 17.49 -11.52
CA LYS A 272 -6.25 18.68 -11.55
C LYS A 272 -5.94 19.17 -10.15
#